data_a167f6f806e0cfda26d4013c10c8ddc3
#
_entry.id   a167f6f806e0cfda26d4013c10c8ddc3
#
_cell.length_a   1.000
_cell.length_b   1.000
_cell.length_c   1.000
_cell.angle_alpha   90.00
_cell.angle_beta   90.00
_cell.angle_gamma   90.00
#
_symmetry.space_group_name_H-M   'P 1'
#
loop_
_entity.id
_entity.type
_entity.pdbx_description
1 polymer ?
#
loop_
_entity_poly.entity_id
_entity_poly.type
_entity_poly.pdbx_seq_one_letter_code
_entity_poly.pdbx_strand_id
1 'polypeptide(L)'
;MSKSQNPTKEVIPIMKKRIYRRMPVNDFQPTTISPADLGGKLVFAIDVAKVDMVAAIAAASGRVLQTISWKAPEQNHAVLAILAGFRAAGIPVEAVMEPSGTYGDVLRHQLEQDAFPVFMVSGKRTYDARELFDGVPSLHDAKAAAIIARLHADGLSTHLRDENPDRRQLRAALAIMDLHQERYLQLVHRLESWLARHWPELPTLIELTSSSLMAIVARIGGPADVAAAPDEARRLLRGISHRLLPDDRIAAIIASAQASVGVPLVGLERDALMAIAADAYRAHRAFTSAKTQVDQLAATTPAAALAPAVGHTTAAAVFAEVGDARSYSCTRAFLKAMGINLKEKSSGKMQGQLKITKRGPSRVRQYLWLAVFRWIQIDPIANAWYQRKKQRDGGRASRAAVALMRKLAKALYHVARGAAFDSSKLFDVRRLQLPQGDLPLHRASAMRKSVVCLEAP
;
A
#
# COMPACT_ATOMS: atom_id res chain seq x y z
N MET A 1 -62.18 -31.44 36.64
CA MET A 1 -62.17 -30.74 35.34
C MET A 1 -61.53 -29.37 35.53
N SER A 2 -60.30 -29.23 35.36
CA SER A 2 -59.58 -27.94 35.44
C SER A 2 -59.07 -27.58 34.04
N LYS A 3 -59.53 -26.48 33.48
CA LYS A 3 -59.09 -25.94 32.21
C LYS A 3 -57.73 -25.28 32.42
N SER A 4 -56.70 -25.81 31.75
CA SER A 4 -55.43 -25.18 31.66
C SER A 4 -55.53 -23.92 30.77
N GLN A 5 -55.21 -22.77 31.33
CA GLN A 5 -55.03 -21.54 30.57
C GLN A 5 -53.68 -21.57 29.89
N ASN A 6 -53.66 -21.49 28.52
CA ASN A 6 -52.49 -21.27 27.74
C ASN A 6 -51.92 -19.85 28.00
N PRO A 7 -50.59 -19.68 28.17
CA PRO A 7 -50.02 -18.34 28.27
C PRO A 7 -50.11 -17.64 26.92
N THR A 8 -50.67 -16.45 26.93
CA THR A 8 -50.70 -15.50 25.82
C THR A 8 -49.30 -15.28 25.26
N LYS A 9 -49.09 -15.66 24.02
CA LYS A 9 -47.87 -15.26 23.26
C LYS A 9 -47.86 -13.74 23.17
N GLU A 10 -46.90 -13.11 23.85
CA GLU A 10 -46.58 -11.71 23.61
C GLU A 10 -46.21 -11.53 22.15
N VAL A 11 -47.00 -10.80 21.41
CA VAL A 11 -46.70 -10.38 20.04
C VAL A 11 -45.62 -9.33 20.10
N ILE A 12 -44.41 -9.73 19.86
CA ILE A 12 -43.27 -8.81 19.68
C ILE A 12 -43.62 -7.88 18.52
N PRO A 13 -43.69 -6.55 18.73
CA PRO A 13 -44.14 -5.65 17.64
C PRO A 13 -43.16 -5.69 16.46
N ILE A 14 -43.74 -5.85 15.29
CA ILE A 14 -43.05 -5.79 13.98
C ILE A 14 -42.59 -4.33 13.72
N MET A 15 -41.70 -3.78 14.51
CA MET A 15 -41.11 -2.45 14.31
C MET A 15 -39.83 -2.45 13.50
N LYS A 16 -39.33 -3.62 13.09
CA LYS A 16 -38.02 -3.75 12.44
C LYS A 16 -37.92 -3.23 10.99
N LYS A 17 -39.03 -3.08 10.27
CA LYS A 17 -38.99 -2.64 8.85
C LYS A 17 -38.90 -1.12 8.64
N ARG A 18 -39.23 -0.27 9.64
CA ARG A 18 -39.17 1.18 9.48
C ARG A 18 -37.76 1.78 9.60
N ILE A 19 -36.88 1.19 10.40
CA ILE A 19 -35.50 1.71 10.66
C ILE A 19 -34.64 1.73 9.41
N TYR A 20 -34.81 0.78 8.50
CA TYR A 20 -34.05 0.69 7.26
C TYR A 20 -34.73 1.37 6.06
N ARG A 21 -35.87 2.03 6.27
CA ARG A 21 -36.54 2.79 5.20
C ARG A 21 -35.77 4.07 4.96
N ARG A 22 -35.18 4.18 3.78
CA ARG A 22 -34.42 5.35 3.34
C ARG A 22 -35.38 6.49 3.05
N MET A 23 -35.10 7.66 3.57
CA MET A 23 -35.77 8.93 3.27
C MET A 23 -34.81 9.79 2.44
N PRO A 24 -35.23 10.36 1.31
CA PRO A 24 -34.42 11.34 0.60
C PRO A 24 -34.00 12.49 1.52
N VAL A 25 -32.76 12.96 1.38
CA VAL A 25 -32.23 14.03 2.24
C VAL A 25 -33.08 15.29 2.24
N ASN A 26 -33.67 15.62 1.09
CA ASN A 26 -34.53 16.81 0.93
C ASN A 26 -35.88 16.70 1.66
N ASP A 27 -36.34 15.49 1.96
CA ASP A 27 -37.59 15.25 2.66
C ASP A 27 -37.40 15.18 4.19
N PHE A 28 -36.14 15.14 4.64
CA PHE A 28 -35.84 15.03 6.06
C PHE A 28 -35.89 16.38 6.76
N GLN A 29 -36.64 16.43 7.86
CA GLN A 29 -36.75 17.62 8.72
C GLN A 29 -36.06 17.34 10.05
N PRO A 30 -34.99 18.08 10.45
CA PRO A 30 -34.30 17.88 11.73
C PRO A 30 -35.23 17.96 12.97
N THR A 31 -36.27 18.77 12.88
CA THR A 31 -37.27 18.95 13.94
C THR A 31 -38.08 17.68 14.28
N THR A 32 -38.04 16.66 13.42
CA THR A 32 -38.72 15.37 13.68
C THR A 32 -37.99 14.51 14.72
N ILE A 33 -36.76 14.87 15.08
CA ILE A 33 -35.92 14.17 16.06
C ILE A 33 -35.85 15.01 17.34
N SER A 34 -36.35 14.45 18.44
CA SER A 34 -36.24 15.09 19.74
C SER A 34 -34.77 15.04 20.25
N PRO A 35 -34.24 16.12 20.84
CA PRO A 35 -32.96 16.10 21.53
C PRO A 35 -32.84 14.99 22.59
N ALA A 36 -33.96 14.67 23.28
CA ALA A 36 -34.00 13.59 24.25
C ALA A 36 -33.73 12.20 23.63
N ASP A 37 -34.15 11.97 22.38
CA ASP A 37 -33.90 10.72 21.66
C ASP A 37 -32.44 10.49 21.30
N LEU A 38 -31.66 11.55 21.24
CA LEU A 38 -30.24 11.51 20.84
C LEU A 38 -29.31 11.11 21.99
N GLY A 39 -29.74 11.26 23.23
CA GLY A 39 -28.94 10.89 24.41
C GLY A 39 -27.63 11.69 24.51
N GLY A 40 -27.69 12.99 24.20
CA GLY A 40 -26.59 13.95 24.37
C GLY A 40 -25.76 14.27 23.10
N LYS A 41 -25.79 13.44 22.08
CA LYS A 41 -25.13 13.72 20.79
C LYS A 41 -25.79 12.98 19.63
N LEU A 42 -25.62 13.54 18.43
CA LEU A 42 -26.00 12.89 17.19
C LEU A 42 -24.80 12.14 16.61
N VAL A 43 -25.00 10.88 16.27
CA VAL A 43 -24.06 10.07 15.47
C VAL A 43 -24.59 9.99 14.05
N PHE A 44 -23.84 10.58 13.10
CA PHE A 44 -24.15 10.55 11.68
C PHE A 44 -23.27 9.49 11.01
N ALA A 45 -23.82 8.29 10.86
CA ALA A 45 -23.07 7.13 10.36
C ALA A 45 -23.32 6.91 8.87
N ILE A 46 -22.27 6.95 8.07
CA ILE A 46 -22.33 7.03 6.61
C ILE A 46 -21.79 5.73 5.99
N ASP A 47 -22.62 5.09 5.18
CA ASP A 47 -22.18 4.09 4.22
C ASP A 47 -21.82 4.78 2.91
N VAL A 48 -20.54 4.71 2.55
CA VAL A 48 -19.95 5.48 1.43
C VAL A 48 -20.06 4.69 0.14
N ALA A 49 -20.72 5.28 -0.86
CA ALA A 49 -20.83 4.76 -2.22
C ALA A 49 -20.34 5.80 -3.25
N LYS A 50 -20.25 5.40 -4.51
CA LYS A 50 -19.80 6.29 -5.59
C LYS A 50 -20.76 7.45 -5.86
N VAL A 51 -22.07 7.19 -5.80
CA VAL A 51 -23.15 8.15 -6.12
C VAL A 51 -24.19 8.19 -5.02
N ASP A 52 -24.80 7.05 -4.71
CA ASP A 52 -25.94 6.98 -3.78
C ASP A 52 -25.44 6.72 -2.35
N MET A 53 -25.22 7.79 -1.61
CA MET A 53 -24.82 7.73 -0.20
C MET A 53 -26.02 7.43 0.70
N VAL A 54 -25.77 6.68 1.76
CA VAL A 54 -26.76 6.38 2.80
C VAL A 54 -26.18 6.66 4.18
N ALA A 55 -26.94 7.32 5.03
CA ALA A 55 -26.53 7.54 6.40
C ALA A 55 -27.64 7.20 7.41
N ALA A 56 -27.21 6.70 8.54
CA ALA A 56 -28.04 6.55 9.73
C ALA A 56 -27.84 7.77 10.63
N ILE A 57 -28.94 8.44 10.97
CA ILE A 57 -29.05 9.41 12.04
C ILE A 57 -29.32 8.61 13.30
N ALA A 58 -28.36 8.57 14.22
CA ALA A 58 -28.42 7.70 15.38
C ALA A 58 -28.15 8.48 16.69
N ALA A 59 -28.68 7.95 17.78
CA ALA A 59 -28.39 8.41 19.13
C ALA A 59 -26.94 8.06 19.55
N ALA A 60 -26.48 8.65 20.63
CA ALA A 60 -25.19 8.33 21.26
C ALA A 60 -24.97 6.84 21.54
N SER A 61 -26.08 6.11 21.83
CA SER A 61 -26.07 4.65 22.05
C SER A 61 -25.92 3.81 20.77
N GLY A 62 -25.89 4.45 19.59
CA GLY A 62 -25.91 3.76 18.29
C GLY A 62 -27.33 3.31 17.85
N ARG A 63 -28.37 3.66 18.58
CA ARG A 63 -29.76 3.40 18.18
C ARG A 63 -30.13 4.29 16.99
N VAL A 64 -30.44 3.70 15.85
CA VAL A 64 -30.85 4.41 14.64
C VAL A 64 -32.25 5.00 14.83
N LEU A 65 -32.40 6.28 14.55
CA LEU A 65 -33.64 7.02 14.60
C LEU A 65 -34.25 7.17 13.21
N GLN A 66 -33.39 7.50 12.22
CA GLN A 66 -33.80 7.65 10.82
C GLN A 66 -32.64 7.26 9.90
N THR A 67 -32.97 6.73 8.74
CA THR A 67 -32.01 6.52 7.65
C THR A 67 -32.32 7.49 6.51
N ILE A 68 -31.31 8.23 6.04
CA ILE A 68 -31.42 9.15 4.91
C ILE A 68 -30.53 8.70 3.76
N SER A 69 -30.87 9.13 2.55
CA SER A 69 -30.08 8.90 1.35
C SER A 69 -29.99 10.16 0.49
N TRP A 70 -28.85 10.30 -0.22
CA TRP A 70 -28.62 11.44 -1.12
C TRP A 70 -27.66 11.06 -2.24
N LYS A 71 -27.64 11.87 -3.28
CA LYS A 71 -26.66 11.75 -4.37
C LYS A 71 -25.45 12.63 -4.09
N ALA A 72 -24.28 12.01 -4.00
CA ALA A 72 -23.03 12.70 -3.85
C ALA A 72 -22.35 12.91 -5.22
N PRO A 73 -21.68 14.06 -5.45
CA PRO A 73 -21.47 15.17 -4.50
C PRO A 73 -22.60 16.21 -4.47
N GLU A 74 -23.57 16.13 -5.40
CA GLU A 74 -24.52 17.21 -5.68
C GLU A 74 -25.35 17.63 -4.46
N GLN A 75 -25.77 16.66 -3.65
CA GLN A 75 -26.62 16.89 -2.47
C GLN A 75 -25.85 16.94 -1.14
N ASN A 76 -24.52 16.94 -1.17
CA ASN A 76 -23.74 17.04 0.08
C ASN A 76 -24.06 18.30 0.88
N HIS A 77 -24.37 19.43 0.20
CA HIS A 77 -24.74 20.68 0.85
C HIS A 77 -26.00 20.54 1.73
N ALA A 78 -26.97 19.74 1.29
CA ALA A 78 -28.19 19.49 2.07
C ALA A 78 -27.88 18.70 3.36
N VAL A 79 -26.97 17.72 3.27
CA VAL A 79 -26.48 16.98 4.44
C VAL A 79 -25.78 17.91 5.41
N LEU A 80 -24.86 18.74 4.94
CA LEU A 80 -24.11 19.70 5.79
C LEU A 80 -25.06 20.70 6.47
N ALA A 81 -26.09 21.18 5.75
CA ALA A 81 -27.10 22.07 6.33
C ALA A 81 -27.89 21.40 7.45
N ILE A 82 -28.25 20.12 7.29
CA ILE A 82 -28.91 19.33 8.34
C ILE A 82 -28.02 19.23 9.58
N LEU A 83 -26.75 18.86 9.41
CA LEU A 83 -25.80 18.71 10.52
C LEU A 83 -25.52 20.06 11.21
N ALA A 84 -25.41 21.14 10.44
CA ALA A 84 -25.27 22.50 10.97
C ALA A 84 -26.51 22.91 11.77
N GLY A 85 -27.71 22.54 11.33
CA GLY A 85 -28.95 22.77 12.08
C GLY A 85 -28.96 22.09 13.46
N PHE A 86 -28.53 20.84 13.55
CA PHE A 86 -28.40 20.15 14.84
C PHE A 86 -27.36 20.84 15.74
N ARG A 87 -26.22 21.24 15.18
CA ARG A 87 -25.19 21.95 15.94
C ARG A 87 -25.67 23.32 16.42
N ALA A 88 -26.42 24.06 15.60
CA ALA A 88 -27.02 25.34 15.98
C ALA A 88 -28.07 25.18 17.10
N ALA A 89 -28.73 24.01 17.17
CA ALA A 89 -29.63 23.65 18.27
C ALA A 89 -28.89 23.16 19.54
N GLY A 90 -27.55 23.31 19.58
CA GLY A 90 -26.72 22.90 20.72
C GLY A 90 -26.45 21.40 20.83
N ILE A 91 -26.72 20.62 19.79
CA ILE A 91 -26.51 19.18 19.76
C ILE A 91 -25.14 18.86 19.15
N PRO A 92 -24.21 18.25 19.90
CA PRO A 92 -22.94 17.79 19.35
C PRO A 92 -23.18 16.74 18.23
N VAL A 93 -22.46 16.87 17.11
CA VAL A 93 -22.55 15.97 15.96
C VAL A 93 -21.22 15.29 15.74
N GLU A 94 -21.24 13.97 15.63
CA GLU A 94 -20.09 13.16 15.23
C GLU A 94 -20.40 12.42 13.93
N ALA A 95 -19.63 12.67 12.88
CA ALA A 95 -19.71 11.93 11.62
C ALA A 95 -18.84 10.68 11.70
N VAL A 96 -19.35 9.55 11.25
CA VAL A 96 -18.58 8.30 11.22
C VAL A 96 -18.79 7.56 9.90
N MET A 97 -17.71 7.08 9.28
CA MET A 97 -17.76 6.43 7.97
C MET A 97 -16.74 5.31 7.80
N GLU A 98 -16.91 4.52 6.75
CA GLU A 98 -15.90 3.58 6.31
C GLU A 98 -14.88 4.23 5.35
N PRO A 99 -13.61 3.77 5.34
CA PRO A 99 -12.64 4.16 4.33
C PRO A 99 -12.92 3.41 3.01
N SER A 100 -13.93 3.82 2.25
CA SER A 100 -14.33 3.20 0.98
C SER A 100 -13.64 3.89 -0.20
N GLY A 101 -12.37 3.59 -0.43
CA GLY A 101 -11.58 4.20 -1.50
C GLY A 101 -11.53 5.73 -1.37
N THR A 102 -11.73 6.45 -2.50
CA THR A 102 -11.70 7.92 -2.57
C THR A 102 -13.09 8.55 -2.61
N TYR A 103 -14.16 7.75 -2.69
CA TYR A 103 -15.51 8.27 -2.89
C TYR A 103 -16.03 9.10 -1.70
N GLY A 104 -15.58 8.79 -0.49
CA GLY A 104 -15.90 9.53 0.72
C GLY A 104 -15.05 10.78 0.95
N ASP A 105 -13.97 10.99 0.19
CA ASP A 105 -12.97 12.02 0.48
C ASP A 105 -13.53 13.44 0.36
N VAL A 106 -14.41 13.68 -0.61
CA VAL A 106 -15.04 15.01 -0.80
C VAL A 106 -15.93 15.37 0.39
N LEU A 107 -16.83 14.45 0.78
CA LEU A 107 -17.72 14.68 1.94
C LEU A 107 -16.92 14.81 3.23
N ARG A 108 -15.91 13.96 3.42
CA ARG A 108 -15.01 14.04 4.57
C ARG A 108 -14.33 15.38 4.68
N HIS A 109 -13.75 15.88 3.57
CA HIS A 109 -13.12 17.19 3.54
C HIS A 109 -14.09 18.33 3.87
N GLN A 110 -15.32 18.27 3.33
CA GLN A 110 -16.37 19.26 3.65
C GLN A 110 -16.76 19.22 5.13
N LEU A 111 -16.91 18.03 5.72
CA LEU A 111 -17.19 17.87 7.16
C LEU A 111 -16.06 18.43 8.03
N GLU A 112 -14.80 18.20 7.65
CA GLU A 112 -13.62 18.77 8.33
C GLU A 112 -13.58 20.31 8.20
N GLN A 113 -13.87 20.87 7.02
CA GLN A 113 -13.94 22.31 6.82
C GLN A 113 -15.00 22.99 7.70
N ASP A 114 -16.14 22.30 7.88
CA ASP A 114 -17.23 22.75 8.78
C ASP A 114 -16.96 22.40 10.24
N ALA A 115 -15.76 21.93 10.59
CA ALA A 115 -15.33 21.55 11.93
C ALA A 115 -16.24 20.48 12.59
N PHE A 116 -16.78 19.53 11.83
CA PHE A 116 -17.41 18.34 12.37
C PHE A 116 -16.36 17.27 12.68
N PRO A 117 -16.36 16.67 13.89
CA PRO A 117 -15.52 15.53 14.20
C PRO A 117 -15.83 14.34 13.30
N VAL A 118 -14.83 13.84 12.58
CA VAL A 118 -14.97 12.68 11.69
C VAL A 118 -14.28 11.47 12.29
N PHE A 119 -14.97 10.34 12.29
CA PHE A 119 -14.47 9.07 12.77
C PHE A 119 -14.49 8.02 11.67
N MET A 120 -13.55 7.07 11.74
CA MET A 120 -13.42 6.00 10.76
C MET A 120 -13.65 4.63 11.43
N VAL A 121 -14.49 3.80 10.81
CA VAL A 121 -14.70 2.40 11.14
C VAL A 121 -14.12 1.53 10.03
N SER A 122 -13.35 0.51 10.39
CA SER A 122 -12.78 -0.40 9.39
C SER A 122 -13.88 -1.23 8.72
N GLY A 123 -13.94 -1.27 7.37
CA GLY A 123 -14.91 -2.05 6.60
C GLY A 123 -14.92 -3.54 6.94
N LYS A 124 -13.78 -4.09 7.39
CA LYS A 124 -13.77 -5.44 7.92
C LYS A 124 -14.59 -5.59 9.20
N ARG A 125 -14.60 -4.60 10.09
CA ARG A 125 -15.43 -4.65 11.31
C ARG A 125 -16.91 -4.60 10.97
N THR A 126 -17.30 -3.75 10.03
CA THR A 126 -18.68 -3.68 9.55
C THR A 126 -19.09 -5.01 8.93
N TYR A 127 -18.26 -5.60 8.09
CA TYR A 127 -18.52 -6.91 7.50
C TYR A 127 -18.60 -8.03 8.56
N ASP A 128 -17.68 -8.08 9.51
CA ASP A 128 -17.67 -9.10 10.57
C ASP A 128 -18.89 -8.94 11.50
N ALA A 129 -19.42 -7.72 11.67
CA ALA A 129 -20.58 -7.42 12.52
C ALA A 129 -21.95 -7.56 11.83
N ARG A 130 -22.00 -7.93 10.54
CA ARG A 130 -23.25 -7.97 9.75
C ARG A 130 -24.35 -8.87 10.32
N GLU A 131 -23.97 -9.91 11.06
CA GLU A 131 -24.90 -10.84 11.70
C GLU A 131 -25.09 -10.57 13.19
N LEU A 132 -24.23 -9.74 13.79
CA LEU A 132 -24.11 -9.59 15.25
C LEU A 132 -25.38 -9.00 15.89
N PHE A 133 -26.10 -8.12 15.18
CA PHE A 133 -27.18 -7.35 15.75
C PHE A 133 -28.58 -7.86 15.39
N ASP A 134 -28.74 -8.63 14.32
CA ASP A 134 -30.04 -9.12 13.87
C ASP A 134 -30.04 -10.60 13.45
N GLY A 135 -28.89 -11.26 13.52
CA GLY A 135 -28.73 -12.67 13.13
C GLY A 135 -28.88 -12.94 11.62
N VAL A 136 -28.93 -11.89 10.78
CA VAL A 136 -29.13 -12.03 9.33
C VAL A 136 -27.83 -11.70 8.60
N PRO A 137 -27.30 -12.59 7.74
CA PRO A 137 -26.01 -12.39 7.07
C PRO A 137 -26.06 -11.36 5.93
N SER A 138 -27.24 -10.90 5.51
CA SER A 138 -27.36 -9.88 4.46
C SER A 138 -26.79 -8.54 4.90
N LEU A 139 -26.18 -7.83 3.96
CA LEU A 139 -25.67 -6.47 4.17
C LEU A 139 -26.19 -5.60 3.02
N HIS A 140 -26.90 -4.53 3.37
CA HIS A 140 -27.34 -3.48 2.46
C HIS A 140 -27.01 -2.13 3.07
N ASP A 141 -26.93 -1.05 2.30
CA ASP A 141 -26.39 0.24 2.70
C ASP A 141 -27.02 0.80 4.01
N ALA A 142 -28.33 0.73 4.17
CA ALA A 142 -28.98 1.20 5.39
C ALA A 142 -28.58 0.36 6.62
N LYS A 143 -28.37 -0.95 6.46
CA LYS A 143 -27.86 -1.81 7.52
C LYS A 143 -26.38 -1.56 7.78
N ALA A 144 -25.58 -1.33 6.74
CA ALA A 144 -24.18 -0.96 6.88
C ALA A 144 -24.03 0.33 7.69
N ALA A 145 -24.79 1.38 7.35
CA ALA A 145 -24.83 2.62 8.12
C ALA A 145 -25.23 2.41 9.59
N ALA A 146 -26.24 1.56 9.85
CA ALA A 146 -26.67 1.22 11.22
C ALA A 146 -25.57 0.48 12.00
N ILE A 147 -24.87 -0.44 11.37
CA ILE A 147 -23.73 -1.16 11.98
C ILE A 147 -22.58 -0.20 12.29
N ILE A 148 -22.28 0.75 11.38
CA ILE A 148 -21.25 1.77 11.58
C ILE A 148 -21.59 2.62 12.82
N ALA A 149 -22.86 3.06 12.96
CA ALA A 149 -23.33 3.80 14.14
C ALA A 149 -23.11 3.01 15.42
N ARG A 150 -23.47 1.74 15.43
CA ARG A 150 -23.31 0.88 16.60
C ARG A 150 -21.85 0.64 16.96
N LEU A 151 -21.01 0.32 15.97
CA LEU A 151 -19.58 0.14 16.18
C LEU A 151 -18.91 1.41 16.72
N HIS A 152 -19.39 2.58 16.30
CA HIS A 152 -18.91 3.85 16.84
C HIS A 152 -19.34 4.02 18.31
N ALA A 153 -20.59 3.76 18.66
CA ALA A 153 -21.08 3.81 20.02
C ALA A 153 -20.32 2.85 20.95
N ASP A 154 -19.94 1.68 20.44
CA ASP A 154 -19.14 0.68 21.17
C ASP A 154 -17.63 1.06 21.26
N GLY A 155 -17.23 2.27 20.84
CA GLY A 155 -15.84 2.74 20.88
C GLY A 155 -14.89 2.07 19.88
N LEU A 156 -15.44 1.43 18.84
CA LEU A 156 -14.67 0.69 17.84
C LEU A 156 -14.31 1.53 16.60
N SER A 157 -14.55 2.82 16.61
CA SER A 157 -14.09 3.79 15.62
C SER A 157 -12.79 4.47 16.03
N THR A 158 -12.18 5.19 15.10
CA THR A 158 -10.96 5.96 15.34
C THR A 158 -11.19 7.37 14.83
N HIS A 159 -10.94 8.37 15.67
CA HIS A 159 -11.01 9.78 15.24
C HIS A 159 -10.04 10.01 14.09
N LEU A 160 -10.54 10.57 13.00
CA LEU A 160 -9.71 11.01 11.89
C LEU A 160 -8.98 12.29 12.33
N ARG A 161 -7.67 12.23 12.32
CA ARG A 161 -6.84 13.41 12.56
C ARG A 161 -6.46 14.02 11.22
N ASP A 162 -6.23 15.32 11.21
CA ASP A 162 -5.71 16.02 10.04
C ASP A 162 -4.55 15.23 9.42
N GLU A 163 -4.63 15.02 8.14
CA GLU A 163 -3.57 14.33 7.44
C GLU A 163 -2.35 15.24 7.33
N ASN A 164 -1.23 14.77 7.86
CA ASN A 164 0.05 15.48 7.73
C ASN A 164 0.36 15.72 6.23
N PRO A 165 0.60 16.99 5.80
CA PRO A 165 0.84 17.33 4.40
C PRO A 165 2.00 16.56 3.76
N ASP A 166 3.07 16.32 4.51
CA ASP A 166 4.23 15.56 4.03
C ASP A 166 3.87 14.13 3.66
N ARG A 167 3.00 13.49 4.48
CA ARG A 167 2.50 12.14 4.19
C ARG A 167 1.68 12.11 2.91
N ARG A 168 0.84 13.12 2.72
CA ARG A 168 -0.01 13.26 1.52
C ARG A 168 0.85 13.44 0.27
N GLN A 169 1.85 14.31 0.33
CA GLN A 169 2.79 14.52 -0.77
C GLN A 169 3.59 13.25 -1.09
N LEU A 170 4.13 12.58 -0.08
CA LEU A 170 4.87 11.33 -0.28
C LEU A 170 4.01 10.20 -0.85
N ARG A 171 2.74 10.09 -0.45
CA ARG A 171 1.81 9.11 -1.07
C ARG A 171 1.59 9.40 -2.54
N ALA A 172 1.42 10.66 -2.91
CA ALA A 172 1.26 11.07 -4.30
C ALA A 172 2.53 10.78 -5.12
N ALA A 173 3.71 11.13 -4.60
CA ALA A 173 4.99 10.86 -5.25
C ALA A 173 5.24 9.35 -5.42
N LEU A 174 4.95 8.54 -4.39
CA LEU A 174 5.04 7.08 -4.47
C LEU A 174 4.06 6.50 -5.48
N ALA A 175 2.84 7.02 -5.57
CA ALA A 175 1.86 6.56 -6.55
C ALA A 175 2.31 6.85 -7.99
N ILE A 176 2.90 8.01 -8.24
CA ILE A 176 3.50 8.38 -9.53
C ILE A 176 4.68 7.44 -9.86
N MET A 177 5.55 7.20 -8.89
CA MET A 177 6.69 6.29 -9.05
C MET A 177 6.23 4.86 -9.37
N ASP A 178 5.26 4.32 -8.62
CA ASP A 178 4.69 2.99 -8.85
C ASP A 178 4.07 2.88 -10.26
N LEU A 179 3.32 3.91 -10.71
CA LEU A 179 2.74 3.98 -12.06
C LEU A 179 3.82 3.89 -13.15
N HIS A 180 4.90 4.66 -13.00
CA HIS A 180 6.01 4.63 -13.96
C HIS A 180 6.77 3.30 -13.92
N GLN A 181 6.93 2.70 -12.74
CA GLN A 181 7.56 1.38 -12.61
C GLN A 181 6.74 0.29 -13.29
N GLU A 182 5.43 0.24 -13.07
CA GLU A 182 4.55 -0.74 -13.73
C GLU A 182 4.60 -0.63 -15.25
N ARG A 183 4.51 0.60 -15.77
CA ARG A 183 4.62 0.85 -17.22
C ARG A 183 5.98 0.43 -17.78
N TYR A 184 7.05 0.75 -17.07
CA TYR A 184 8.41 0.37 -17.44
C TYR A 184 8.56 -1.15 -17.52
N LEU A 185 8.16 -1.89 -16.47
CA LEU A 185 8.27 -3.35 -16.44
C LEU A 185 7.44 -4.02 -17.55
N GLN A 186 6.23 -3.53 -17.83
CA GLN A 186 5.41 -4.03 -18.93
C GLN A 186 6.14 -3.90 -20.29
N LEU A 187 6.80 -2.76 -20.51
CA LEU A 187 7.54 -2.51 -21.74
C LEU A 187 8.83 -3.35 -21.84
N VAL A 188 9.51 -3.57 -20.71
CA VAL A 188 10.69 -4.47 -20.65
C VAL A 188 10.28 -5.89 -21.03
N HIS A 189 9.19 -6.44 -20.49
CA HIS A 189 8.73 -7.78 -20.86
C HIS A 189 8.31 -7.88 -22.33
N ARG A 190 7.72 -6.83 -22.90
CA ARG A 190 7.45 -6.81 -24.36
C ARG A 190 8.75 -6.80 -25.16
N LEU A 191 9.71 -5.96 -24.77
CA LEU A 191 11.01 -5.89 -25.42
C LEU A 191 11.75 -7.23 -25.34
N GLU A 192 11.73 -7.90 -24.18
CA GLU A 192 12.27 -9.24 -24.00
C GLU A 192 11.70 -10.24 -25.00
N SER A 193 10.38 -10.28 -25.16
CA SER A 193 9.71 -11.18 -26.10
C SER A 193 10.14 -10.93 -27.56
N TRP A 194 10.32 -9.66 -27.94
CA TRP A 194 10.80 -9.30 -29.30
C TRP A 194 12.27 -9.66 -29.50
N LEU A 195 13.11 -9.38 -28.49
CA LEU A 195 14.54 -9.72 -28.55
C LEU A 195 14.77 -11.22 -28.57
N ALA A 196 13.99 -12.00 -27.83
CA ALA A 196 14.05 -13.47 -27.87
C ALA A 196 13.84 -14.05 -29.28
N ARG A 197 13.06 -13.37 -30.10
CA ARG A 197 12.81 -13.76 -31.51
C ARG A 197 13.86 -13.21 -32.47
N HIS A 198 14.22 -11.94 -32.33
CA HIS A 198 14.97 -11.22 -33.38
C HIS A 198 16.46 -10.98 -33.06
N TRP A 199 16.82 -10.97 -31.75
CA TRP A 199 18.22 -10.82 -31.30
C TRP A 199 18.43 -11.53 -29.95
N PRO A 200 18.37 -12.88 -29.94
CA PRO A 200 18.37 -13.65 -28.68
C PRO A 200 19.69 -13.57 -27.89
N GLU A 201 20.77 -13.17 -28.56
CA GLU A 201 22.11 -13.03 -27.94
C GLU A 201 22.20 -11.75 -27.09
N LEU A 202 21.50 -10.67 -27.45
CA LEU A 202 21.65 -9.37 -26.79
C LEU A 202 21.36 -9.41 -25.28
N PRO A 203 20.27 -10.05 -24.79
CA PRO A 203 20.00 -10.14 -23.35
C PRO A 203 21.01 -10.97 -22.55
N THR A 204 21.85 -11.78 -23.23
CA THR A 204 22.93 -12.53 -22.55
C THR A 204 24.18 -11.67 -22.33
N LEU A 205 24.32 -10.61 -23.09
CA LEU A 205 25.48 -9.70 -23.10
C LEU A 205 25.23 -8.45 -22.24
N ILE A 206 24.00 -7.99 -22.15
CA ILE A 206 23.61 -6.79 -21.41
C ILE A 206 22.20 -6.96 -20.81
N GLU A 207 22.00 -6.49 -19.59
CA GLU A 207 20.72 -6.64 -18.90
C GLU A 207 19.57 -5.95 -19.65
N LEU A 208 18.40 -6.61 -19.69
CA LEU A 208 17.17 -6.08 -20.30
C LEU A 208 16.73 -4.74 -19.69
N THR A 209 17.02 -4.54 -18.42
CA THR A 209 16.73 -3.31 -17.68
C THR A 209 17.71 -2.18 -17.94
N SER A 210 18.78 -2.44 -18.71
CA SER A 210 19.81 -1.46 -19.02
C SER A 210 19.30 -0.37 -19.96
N SER A 211 19.52 0.89 -19.60
CA SER A 211 19.28 2.04 -20.48
C SER A 211 20.08 1.96 -21.79
N SER A 212 21.26 1.33 -21.76
CA SER A 212 22.10 1.14 -22.95
C SER A 212 21.49 0.15 -23.93
N LEU A 213 20.88 -0.96 -23.45
CA LEU A 213 20.15 -1.91 -24.29
C LEU A 213 18.96 -1.24 -24.97
N MET A 214 18.12 -0.55 -24.18
CA MET A 214 16.95 0.12 -24.72
C MET A 214 17.34 1.20 -25.74
N ALA A 215 18.43 1.92 -25.50
CA ALA A 215 18.85 3.00 -26.37
C ALA A 215 19.46 2.51 -27.69
N ILE A 216 20.26 1.42 -27.70
CA ILE A 216 20.81 0.89 -28.94
C ILE A 216 19.67 0.39 -29.84
N VAL A 217 18.71 -0.36 -29.30
CA VAL A 217 17.57 -0.85 -30.06
C VAL A 217 16.65 0.30 -30.51
N ALA A 218 16.41 1.29 -29.65
CA ALA A 218 15.54 2.42 -29.99
C ALA A 218 16.10 3.36 -31.06
N ARG A 219 17.43 3.52 -31.13
CA ARG A 219 18.06 4.53 -32.00
C ARG A 219 18.66 3.95 -33.27
N ILE A 220 19.14 2.72 -33.20
CA ILE A 220 19.76 2.07 -34.34
C ILE A 220 18.82 1.02 -34.92
N GLY A 221 18.22 0.16 -34.09
CA GLY A 221 17.31 -0.88 -34.53
C GLY A 221 17.72 -2.27 -34.11
N GLY A 222 17.42 -3.25 -34.99
CA GLY A 222 17.71 -4.65 -34.75
C GLY A 222 19.17 -5.03 -35.09
N PRO A 223 19.51 -6.35 -35.05
CA PRO A 223 20.87 -6.81 -35.25
C PRO A 223 21.45 -6.42 -36.63
N ALA A 224 20.64 -6.51 -37.69
CA ALA A 224 21.10 -6.11 -39.05
C ALA A 224 21.46 -4.63 -39.13
N ASP A 225 20.70 -3.75 -38.46
CA ASP A 225 20.97 -2.30 -38.42
C ASP A 225 22.26 -2.00 -37.64
N VAL A 226 22.47 -2.67 -36.51
CA VAL A 226 23.69 -2.52 -35.70
C VAL A 226 24.92 -3.06 -36.42
N ALA A 227 24.79 -4.18 -37.15
CA ALA A 227 25.85 -4.74 -37.98
C ALA A 227 26.23 -3.80 -39.15
N ALA A 228 25.27 -3.06 -39.69
CA ALA A 228 25.48 -2.08 -40.76
C ALA A 228 26.14 -0.77 -40.26
N ALA A 229 25.95 -0.42 -38.95
CA ALA A 229 26.48 0.82 -38.38
C ALA A 229 27.30 0.59 -37.08
N PRO A 230 28.38 -0.21 -37.09
CA PRO A 230 29.09 -0.64 -35.89
C PRO A 230 29.74 0.52 -35.12
N ASP A 231 30.27 1.53 -35.83
CA ASP A 231 30.92 2.67 -35.21
C ASP A 231 29.91 3.62 -34.53
N GLU A 232 28.73 3.75 -35.09
CA GLU A 232 27.62 4.50 -34.46
C GLU A 232 27.16 3.78 -33.21
N ALA A 233 26.97 2.47 -33.26
CA ALA A 233 26.63 1.65 -32.12
C ALA A 233 27.66 1.79 -30.99
N ARG A 234 28.94 1.75 -31.32
CA ARG A 234 30.03 1.95 -30.35
C ARG A 234 30.00 3.32 -29.70
N ARG A 235 29.84 4.39 -30.49
CA ARG A 235 29.74 5.76 -29.96
C ARG A 235 28.51 5.91 -29.03
N LEU A 236 27.37 5.37 -29.45
CA LEU A 236 26.12 5.43 -28.69
C LEU A 236 26.24 4.70 -27.34
N LEU A 237 26.74 3.46 -27.35
CA LEU A 237 26.89 2.66 -26.11
C LEU A 237 27.88 3.30 -25.14
N ARG A 238 29.03 3.81 -25.62
CA ARG A 238 29.98 4.54 -24.77
C ARG A 238 29.39 5.81 -24.16
N GLY A 239 28.62 6.58 -24.92
CA GLY A 239 27.98 7.81 -24.46
C GLY A 239 26.92 7.56 -23.40
N ILE A 240 26.02 6.61 -23.63
CA ILE A 240 24.89 6.33 -22.71
C ILE A 240 25.36 5.62 -21.44
N SER A 241 26.31 4.70 -21.55
CA SER A 241 26.84 4.01 -20.38
C SER A 241 27.77 4.86 -19.51
N HIS A 242 28.07 6.10 -19.93
CA HIS A 242 29.09 6.95 -19.29
C HIS A 242 30.41 6.20 -19.04
N ARG A 243 30.81 5.36 -20.00
CA ARG A 243 31.97 4.48 -19.95
C ARG A 243 31.94 3.39 -18.87
N LEU A 244 30.79 3.11 -18.32
CA LEU A 244 30.61 2.00 -17.36
C LEU A 244 30.52 0.62 -18.06
N LEU A 245 30.16 0.60 -19.35
CA LEU A 245 30.15 -0.62 -20.14
C LEU A 245 31.58 -0.81 -20.75
N PRO A 246 32.27 -1.92 -20.42
CA PRO A 246 33.62 -2.20 -20.91
C PRO A 246 33.66 -2.34 -22.43
N ASP A 247 34.79 -1.97 -23.05
CA ASP A 247 34.95 -1.98 -24.51
C ASP A 247 34.86 -3.39 -25.11
N ASP A 248 35.32 -4.42 -24.42
CA ASP A 248 35.17 -5.82 -24.81
C ASP A 248 33.69 -6.23 -24.84
N ARG A 249 32.89 -5.75 -23.91
CA ARG A 249 31.44 -5.99 -23.89
C ARG A 249 30.74 -5.27 -25.06
N ILE A 250 31.13 -4.05 -25.36
CA ILE A 250 30.63 -3.31 -26.53
C ILE A 250 30.98 -4.05 -27.82
N ALA A 251 32.22 -4.54 -27.94
CA ALA A 251 32.65 -5.33 -29.09
C ALA A 251 31.85 -6.63 -29.23
N ALA A 252 31.58 -7.34 -28.10
CA ALA A 252 30.77 -8.54 -28.10
C ALA A 252 29.31 -8.28 -28.54
N ILE A 253 28.71 -7.15 -28.14
CA ILE A 253 27.36 -6.75 -28.60
C ILE A 253 27.36 -6.53 -30.13
N ILE A 254 28.35 -5.82 -30.69
CA ILE A 254 28.43 -5.59 -32.12
C ILE A 254 28.67 -6.90 -32.87
N ALA A 255 29.56 -7.76 -32.37
CA ALA A 255 29.83 -9.07 -32.98
C ALA A 255 28.57 -9.98 -32.95
N SER A 256 27.80 -9.93 -31.87
CA SER A 256 26.54 -10.68 -31.78
C SER A 256 25.48 -10.21 -32.79
N ALA A 257 25.49 -8.91 -33.11
CA ALA A 257 24.61 -8.37 -34.15
C ALA A 257 24.98 -8.87 -35.55
N GLN A 258 26.30 -9.01 -35.85
CA GLN A 258 26.81 -9.52 -37.12
C GLN A 258 26.55 -11.02 -37.32
N ALA A 259 26.49 -11.79 -36.24
CA ALA A 259 26.33 -13.24 -36.24
C ALA A 259 25.02 -13.73 -35.60
N SER A 260 24.03 -12.85 -35.49
CA SER A 260 22.77 -13.21 -34.84
C SER A 260 22.03 -14.33 -35.55
N VAL A 261 21.54 -15.30 -34.76
CA VAL A 261 20.67 -16.40 -35.26
C VAL A 261 19.18 -16.02 -35.18
N GLY A 262 18.88 -14.77 -34.81
CA GLY A 262 17.51 -14.27 -34.69
C GLY A 262 16.78 -14.25 -36.04
N VAL A 263 15.45 -14.28 -35.98
CA VAL A 263 14.59 -14.14 -37.16
C VAL A 263 14.77 -12.71 -37.73
N PRO A 264 15.09 -12.55 -39.02
CA PRO A 264 15.20 -11.21 -39.61
C PRO A 264 13.92 -10.38 -39.41
N LEU A 265 14.10 -9.10 -39.08
CA LEU A 265 13.01 -8.13 -39.00
C LEU A 265 12.55 -7.74 -40.43
N VAL A 266 11.24 -7.72 -40.65
CA VAL A 266 10.66 -7.34 -41.95
C VAL A 266 9.66 -6.19 -41.78
N GLY A 267 9.75 -5.19 -42.66
CA GLY A 267 8.81 -4.08 -42.72
C GLY A 267 8.56 -3.43 -41.36
N LEU A 268 7.29 -3.40 -40.92
CA LEU A 268 6.87 -2.77 -39.67
C LEU A 268 7.36 -3.46 -38.38
N GLU A 269 7.91 -4.69 -38.47
CA GLU A 269 8.50 -5.35 -37.27
C GLU A 269 9.68 -4.54 -36.72
N ARG A 270 10.51 -3.98 -37.63
CA ARG A 270 11.63 -3.11 -37.22
C ARG A 270 11.13 -1.86 -36.50
N ASP A 271 10.11 -1.19 -37.06
CA ASP A 271 9.55 0.03 -36.46
C ASP A 271 8.89 -0.26 -35.11
N ALA A 272 8.20 -1.41 -34.99
CA ALA A 272 7.59 -1.85 -33.75
C ALA A 272 8.63 -2.13 -32.66
N LEU A 273 9.74 -2.84 -32.98
CA LEU A 273 10.83 -3.10 -32.05
C LEU A 273 11.46 -1.78 -31.55
N MET A 274 11.75 -0.87 -32.47
CA MET A 274 12.32 0.44 -32.14
C MET A 274 11.36 1.27 -31.26
N ALA A 275 10.07 1.27 -31.57
CA ALA A 275 9.06 1.98 -30.81
C ALA A 275 8.93 1.43 -29.37
N ILE A 276 8.87 0.09 -29.21
CA ILE A 276 8.83 -0.56 -27.89
C ILE A 276 10.06 -0.19 -27.05
N ALA A 277 11.25 -0.25 -27.66
CA ALA A 277 12.50 0.08 -26.98
C ALA A 277 12.56 1.58 -26.60
N ALA A 278 12.09 2.47 -27.47
CA ALA A 278 12.01 3.91 -27.20
C ALA A 278 11.03 4.22 -26.06
N ASP A 279 9.87 3.54 -26.03
CA ASP A 279 8.90 3.68 -24.95
C ASP A 279 9.45 3.14 -23.62
N ALA A 280 10.13 1.98 -23.64
CA ALA A 280 10.80 1.42 -22.46
C ALA A 280 11.87 2.39 -21.93
N TYR A 281 12.67 2.98 -22.79
CA TYR A 281 13.69 3.96 -22.42
C TYR A 281 13.07 5.22 -21.78
N ARG A 282 11.97 5.75 -22.37
CA ARG A 282 11.24 6.89 -21.80
C ARG A 282 10.64 6.54 -20.43
N ALA A 283 10.01 5.37 -20.32
CA ALA A 283 9.41 4.91 -19.05
C ALA A 283 10.47 4.70 -17.96
N HIS A 284 11.63 4.15 -18.30
CA HIS A 284 12.77 4.02 -17.38
C HIS A 284 13.23 5.38 -16.85
N ARG A 285 13.37 6.37 -17.72
CA ARG A 285 13.75 7.73 -17.30
C ARG A 285 12.70 8.37 -16.38
N ALA A 286 11.41 8.21 -16.71
CA ALA A 286 10.31 8.72 -15.91
C ALA A 286 10.29 8.06 -14.51
N PHE A 287 10.47 6.74 -14.45
CA PHE A 287 10.59 6.01 -13.18
C PHE A 287 11.78 6.49 -12.34
N THR A 288 12.97 6.63 -12.96
CA THR A 288 14.18 7.10 -12.27
C THR A 288 14.00 8.53 -11.73
N SER A 289 13.40 9.43 -12.52
CA SER A 289 13.10 10.79 -12.09
C SER A 289 12.10 10.81 -10.91
N ALA A 290 11.00 10.04 -11.01
CA ALA A 290 10.01 9.95 -9.95
C ALA A 290 10.61 9.35 -8.66
N LYS A 291 11.48 8.35 -8.78
CA LYS A 291 12.21 7.79 -7.63
C LYS A 291 13.12 8.82 -6.97
N THR A 292 13.86 9.61 -7.75
CA THR A 292 14.69 10.71 -7.23
C THR A 292 13.84 11.73 -6.47
N GLN A 293 12.65 12.06 -6.99
CA GLN A 293 11.73 12.97 -6.32
C GLN A 293 11.23 12.40 -4.98
N VAL A 294 10.89 11.11 -4.94
CA VAL A 294 10.52 10.42 -3.67
C VAL A 294 11.66 10.48 -2.67
N ASP A 295 12.89 10.20 -3.10
CA ASP A 295 14.08 10.19 -2.23
C ASP A 295 14.38 11.61 -1.69
N GLN A 296 14.22 12.65 -2.51
CA GLN A 296 14.38 14.06 -2.10
C GLN A 296 13.31 14.48 -1.09
N LEU A 297 12.04 14.18 -1.35
CA LEU A 297 10.96 14.46 -0.40
C LEU A 297 11.15 13.70 0.92
N ALA A 298 11.57 12.45 0.86
CA ALA A 298 11.82 11.67 2.07
C ALA A 298 12.92 12.29 2.94
N ALA A 299 13.95 12.87 2.32
CA ALA A 299 15.09 13.47 3.02
C ALA A 299 14.70 14.72 3.84
N THR A 300 13.63 15.41 3.46
CA THR A 300 13.14 16.64 4.15
C THR A 300 12.01 16.39 5.15
N THR A 301 11.59 15.13 5.32
CA THR A 301 10.48 14.73 6.20
C THR A 301 10.97 13.83 7.34
N PRO A 302 10.14 13.49 8.34
CA PRO A 302 10.48 12.53 9.38
C PRO A 302 10.89 11.14 8.86
N ALA A 303 10.61 10.82 7.59
CA ALA A 303 11.10 9.60 6.93
C ALA A 303 12.64 9.53 6.90
N ALA A 304 13.33 10.66 6.85
CA ALA A 304 14.80 10.74 6.83
C ALA A 304 15.45 9.94 7.98
N ALA A 305 14.82 9.92 9.15
CA ALA A 305 15.32 9.17 10.30
C ALA A 305 15.41 7.66 10.06
N LEU A 306 14.60 7.11 9.14
CA LEU A 306 14.59 5.67 8.81
C LEU A 306 15.54 5.32 7.66
N ALA A 307 15.93 6.30 6.86
CA ALA A 307 16.71 6.10 5.63
C ALA A 307 18.05 5.36 5.84
N PRO A 308 18.81 5.56 6.94
CA PRO A 308 20.04 4.82 7.17
C PRO A 308 19.86 3.29 7.25
N ALA A 309 18.68 2.83 7.68
CA ALA A 309 18.37 1.41 7.82
C ALA A 309 17.78 0.76 6.55
N VAL A 310 17.01 1.53 5.74
CA VAL A 310 16.20 0.94 4.66
C VAL A 310 16.25 1.73 3.34
N GLY A 311 17.00 2.83 3.29
CA GLY A 311 17.03 3.75 2.16
C GLY A 311 15.81 4.68 2.11
N HIS A 312 15.93 5.78 1.36
CA HIS A 312 14.93 6.86 1.33
C HIS A 312 13.56 6.40 0.82
N THR A 313 13.53 5.65 -0.28
CA THR A 313 12.25 5.18 -0.88
C THR A 313 11.46 4.28 0.08
N THR A 314 12.12 3.32 0.76
CA THR A 314 11.43 2.47 1.76
C THR A 314 11.01 3.29 2.99
N ALA A 315 11.84 4.21 3.44
CA ALA A 315 11.54 5.13 4.54
C ALA A 315 10.32 6.00 4.20
N ALA A 316 10.27 6.54 2.96
CA ALA A 316 9.12 7.27 2.42
C ALA A 316 7.84 6.43 2.48
N ALA A 317 7.87 5.18 1.99
CA ALA A 317 6.72 4.30 2.00
C ALA A 317 6.21 4.00 3.42
N VAL A 318 7.13 3.77 4.38
CA VAL A 318 6.76 3.56 5.79
C VAL A 318 6.12 4.81 6.37
N PHE A 319 6.74 5.98 6.22
CA PHE A 319 6.22 7.22 6.79
C PHE A 319 4.90 7.65 6.12
N ALA A 320 4.82 7.58 4.80
CA ALA A 320 3.61 7.96 4.07
C ALA A 320 2.39 7.14 4.52
N GLU A 321 2.54 5.84 4.68
CA GLU A 321 1.42 4.93 4.94
C GLU A 321 1.06 4.82 6.44
N VAL A 322 2.06 4.71 7.32
CA VAL A 322 1.80 4.48 8.76
C VAL A 322 2.18 5.68 9.64
N GLY A 323 2.78 6.71 9.07
CA GLY A 323 3.16 7.94 9.80
C GLY A 323 4.47 7.80 10.58
N ASP A 324 4.71 8.78 11.44
CA ASP A 324 5.92 8.83 12.24
C ASP A 324 5.95 7.68 13.26
N ALA A 325 7.01 6.88 13.20
CA ALA A 325 7.21 5.78 14.15
C ALA A 325 7.30 6.26 15.62
N ARG A 326 7.68 7.52 15.85
CA ARG A 326 7.76 8.13 17.18
C ARG A 326 6.39 8.36 17.83
N SER A 327 5.33 8.47 17.03
CA SER A 327 3.96 8.67 17.52
C SER A 327 3.34 7.41 18.13
N TYR A 328 3.95 6.25 17.96
CA TYR A 328 3.45 4.99 18.49
C TYR A 328 3.96 4.75 19.91
N SER A 329 3.09 4.33 20.81
CA SER A 329 3.41 4.06 22.21
C SER A 329 4.39 2.90 22.40
N CYS A 330 4.38 1.93 21.49
CA CYS A 330 5.28 0.78 21.57
C CYS A 330 5.51 0.12 20.20
N THR A 331 6.52 -0.70 20.12
CA THR A 331 6.87 -1.48 18.93
C THR A 331 5.70 -2.34 18.43
N ARG A 332 4.89 -2.91 19.34
CA ARG A 332 3.73 -3.75 18.97
C ARG A 332 2.68 -2.94 18.20
N ALA A 333 2.39 -1.72 18.64
CA ALA A 333 1.46 -0.82 17.97
C ALA A 333 1.95 -0.46 16.56
N PHE A 334 3.24 -0.16 16.40
CA PHE A 334 3.87 0.13 15.12
C PHE A 334 3.81 -1.07 14.16
N LEU A 335 4.14 -2.29 14.61
CA LEU A 335 4.02 -3.50 13.79
C LEU A 335 2.56 -3.79 13.40
N LYS A 336 1.60 -3.49 14.30
CA LYS A 336 0.17 -3.66 14.03
C LYS A 336 -0.29 -2.71 12.92
N ALA A 337 0.15 -1.45 12.94
CA ALA A 337 -0.15 -0.48 11.90
C ALA A 337 0.35 -0.92 10.51
N MET A 338 1.52 -1.56 10.43
CA MET A 338 2.06 -2.13 9.19
C MET A 338 1.37 -3.44 8.75
N GLY A 339 0.53 -4.04 9.59
CA GLY A 339 -0.11 -5.34 9.32
C GLY A 339 0.84 -6.53 9.37
N ILE A 340 1.96 -6.40 10.10
CA ILE A 340 2.97 -7.45 10.28
C ILE A 340 3.01 -8.03 11.71
N ASN A 341 2.05 -7.66 12.57
CA ASN A 341 1.80 -8.35 13.82
C ASN A 341 1.33 -9.79 13.54
N LEU A 342 1.62 -10.69 14.48
CA LEU A 342 1.26 -12.09 14.32
C LEU A 342 -0.18 -12.33 14.75
N LYS A 343 -0.84 -13.22 14.02
CA LYS A 343 -2.06 -13.92 14.45
C LYS A 343 -1.76 -15.39 14.56
N GLU A 344 -2.31 -16.01 15.57
CA GLU A 344 -2.29 -17.44 15.79
C GLU A 344 -3.60 -18.06 15.31
N LYS A 345 -3.51 -19.23 14.71
CA LYS A 345 -4.66 -20.09 14.43
C LYS A 345 -4.38 -21.43 15.10
N SER A 346 -5.04 -21.65 16.22
CA SER A 346 -5.02 -22.90 16.97
C SER A 346 -6.41 -23.47 17.02
N SER A 347 -6.54 -24.77 16.83
CA SER A 347 -7.79 -25.51 17.10
C SER A 347 -7.42 -26.96 17.47
N GLY A 348 -7.91 -27.46 18.59
CA GLY A 348 -7.79 -28.86 19.03
C GLY A 348 -6.45 -29.51 18.72
N LYS A 349 -6.40 -30.33 17.68
CA LYS A 349 -5.21 -31.10 17.26
C LYS A 349 -4.17 -30.24 16.50
N MET A 350 -4.47 -29.00 16.10
CA MET A 350 -3.57 -28.15 15.31
C MET A 350 -2.89 -27.13 16.22
N GLN A 351 -1.62 -27.36 16.56
CA GLN A 351 -0.81 -26.37 17.27
C GLN A 351 -0.46 -25.18 16.38
N GLY A 352 -0.66 -23.98 16.92
CA GLY A 352 -0.72 -22.67 16.30
C GLY A 352 0.25 -22.37 15.17
N GLN A 353 -0.26 -22.20 13.97
CA GLN A 353 0.49 -21.57 12.90
C GLN A 353 0.47 -20.06 13.06
N LEU A 354 1.65 -19.48 13.31
CA LEU A 354 1.83 -18.04 13.35
C LEU A 354 1.93 -17.46 11.94
N LYS A 355 1.03 -16.54 11.59
CA LYS A 355 1.04 -15.78 10.34
C LYS A 355 0.92 -14.30 10.64
N ILE A 356 1.43 -13.43 9.75
CA ILE A 356 1.17 -11.98 9.85
C ILE A 356 -0.30 -11.69 9.55
N THR A 357 -0.84 -10.64 10.19
CA THR A 357 -2.27 -10.31 10.02
C THR A 357 -2.62 -9.77 8.65
N LYS A 358 -1.67 -9.14 7.96
CA LYS A 358 -1.86 -8.38 6.71
C LYS A 358 -2.91 -7.25 6.84
N ARG A 359 -3.30 -6.86 8.07
CA ARG A 359 -4.22 -5.76 8.36
C ARG A 359 -3.46 -4.45 8.46
N GLY A 360 -3.17 -3.85 7.32
CA GLY A 360 -2.39 -2.62 7.16
C GLY A 360 -2.03 -2.41 5.69
N PRO A 361 -1.40 -1.29 5.34
CA PRO A 361 -1.07 -0.93 3.97
C PRO A 361 -0.19 -1.99 3.29
N SER A 362 -0.58 -2.44 2.10
CA SER A 362 0.17 -3.44 1.33
C SER A 362 1.52 -2.89 0.86
N ARG A 363 1.55 -1.62 0.46
CA ARG A 363 2.75 -0.91 0.01
C ARG A 363 3.89 -0.99 1.04
N VAL A 364 3.62 -0.75 2.33
CA VAL A 364 4.65 -0.87 3.39
C VAL A 364 5.26 -2.28 3.42
N ARG A 365 4.42 -3.32 3.32
CA ARG A 365 4.92 -4.69 3.35
C ARG A 365 5.73 -5.03 2.10
N GLN A 366 5.36 -4.51 0.93
CA GLN A 366 6.11 -4.66 -0.31
C GLN A 366 7.50 -4.01 -0.20
N TYR A 367 7.58 -2.76 0.22
CA TYR A 367 8.86 -2.07 0.35
C TYR A 367 9.74 -2.65 1.46
N LEU A 368 9.17 -3.09 2.59
CA LEU A 368 9.92 -3.81 3.62
C LEU A 368 10.42 -5.17 3.15
N TRP A 369 9.65 -5.85 2.29
CA TRP A 369 10.07 -7.10 1.66
C TRP A 369 11.31 -6.89 0.79
N LEU A 370 11.27 -5.89 -0.09
CA LEU A 370 12.43 -5.53 -0.93
C LEU A 370 13.64 -5.10 -0.09
N ALA A 371 13.41 -4.32 0.97
CA ALA A 371 14.47 -3.91 1.88
C ALA A 371 15.12 -5.11 2.59
N VAL A 372 14.36 -6.14 2.95
CA VAL A 372 14.90 -7.38 3.55
C VAL A 372 15.80 -8.13 2.58
N PHE A 373 15.43 -8.26 1.31
CA PHE A 373 16.28 -8.94 0.33
C PHE A 373 17.58 -8.17 0.09
N ARG A 374 17.52 -6.85 0.01
CA ARG A 374 18.72 -6.02 -0.05
C ARG A 374 19.58 -6.21 1.20
N TRP A 375 18.97 -6.21 2.38
CA TRP A 375 19.67 -6.41 3.64
C TRP A 375 20.38 -7.78 3.69
N ILE A 376 19.72 -8.87 3.26
CA ILE A 376 20.32 -10.20 3.14
C ILE A 376 21.54 -10.21 2.21
N GLN A 377 21.53 -9.42 1.13
CA GLN A 377 22.63 -9.38 0.16
C GLN A 377 23.85 -8.62 0.66
N ILE A 378 23.65 -7.56 1.45
CA ILE A 378 24.74 -6.66 1.84
C ILE A 378 25.26 -6.91 3.28
N ASP A 379 24.51 -7.63 4.10
CA ASP A 379 24.82 -7.82 5.52
C ASP A 379 25.01 -9.30 5.85
N PRO A 380 26.25 -9.73 6.18
CA PRO A 380 26.56 -11.12 6.47
C PRO A 380 25.79 -11.68 7.67
N ILE A 381 25.50 -10.85 8.69
CA ILE A 381 24.76 -11.27 9.89
C ILE A 381 23.30 -11.55 9.53
N ALA A 382 22.68 -10.66 8.77
CA ALA A 382 21.30 -10.84 8.28
C ALA A 382 21.20 -12.07 7.39
N ASN A 383 22.19 -12.29 6.49
CA ASN A 383 22.24 -13.46 5.62
C ASN A 383 22.38 -14.76 6.43
N ALA A 384 23.35 -14.84 7.32
CA ALA A 384 23.58 -16.03 8.15
C ALA A 384 22.32 -16.39 8.97
N TRP A 385 21.67 -15.39 9.56
CA TRP A 385 20.42 -15.61 10.27
C TRP A 385 19.29 -16.07 9.35
N TYR A 386 19.16 -15.50 8.15
CA TYR A 386 18.18 -15.88 7.15
C TYR A 386 18.37 -17.34 6.72
N GLN A 387 19.58 -17.76 6.38
CA GLN A 387 19.88 -19.15 5.98
C GLN A 387 19.56 -20.12 7.10
N ARG A 388 20.00 -19.83 8.32
CA ARG A 388 19.68 -20.66 9.51
C ARG A 388 18.18 -20.78 9.73
N LYS A 389 17.45 -19.65 9.63
CA LYS A 389 15.98 -19.64 9.80
C LYS A 389 15.28 -20.41 8.69
N LYS A 390 15.73 -20.26 7.45
CA LYS A 390 15.22 -21.01 6.29
C LYS A 390 15.38 -22.51 6.50
N GLN A 391 16.55 -22.99 6.90
CA GLN A 391 16.82 -24.40 7.21
C GLN A 391 15.92 -24.92 8.32
N ARG A 392 15.84 -24.21 9.45
CA ARG A 392 14.98 -24.58 10.58
C ARG A 392 13.50 -24.67 10.22
N ASP A 393 13.04 -23.86 9.29
CA ASP A 393 11.65 -23.82 8.84
C ASP A 393 11.39 -24.79 7.65
N GLY A 394 12.26 -25.75 7.42
CA GLY A 394 12.10 -26.75 6.35
C GLY A 394 12.26 -26.17 4.94
N GLY A 395 13.25 -25.29 4.73
CA GLY A 395 13.56 -24.69 3.43
C GLY A 395 12.66 -23.52 3.01
N ARG A 396 11.70 -23.12 3.84
CA ARG A 396 10.69 -22.09 3.48
C ARG A 396 11.25 -20.68 3.52
N ALA A 397 11.79 -20.23 2.39
CA ALA A 397 12.40 -18.92 2.19
C ALA A 397 11.48 -17.74 2.62
N SER A 398 10.22 -17.76 2.21
CA SER A 398 9.27 -16.70 2.51
C SER A 398 8.99 -16.54 4.01
N ARG A 399 8.97 -17.63 4.79
CA ARG A 399 8.81 -17.54 6.25
C ARG A 399 10.02 -16.86 6.91
N ALA A 400 11.23 -17.21 6.47
CA ALA A 400 12.45 -16.60 6.97
C ALA A 400 12.50 -15.10 6.64
N ALA A 401 12.15 -14.72 5.40
CA ALA A 401 12.09 -13.32 4.98
C ALA A 401 11.04 -12.52 5.77
N VAL A 402 9.82 -13.04 6.00
CA VAL A 402 8.80 -12.38 6.83
C VAL A 402 9.28 -12.22 8.28
N ALA A 403 9.99 -13.18 8.81
CA ALA A 403 10.56 -13.08 10.15
C ALA A 403 11.64 -11.98 10.25
N LEU A 404 12.50 -11.85 9.21
CA LEU A 404 13.43 -10.73 9.09
C LEU A 404 12.72 -9.39 8.93
N MET A 405 11.69 -9.31 8.09
CA MET A 405 10.89 -8.10 7.90
C MET A 405 10.33 -7.59 9.23
N ARG A 406 9.88 -8.49 10.11
CA ARG A 406 9.41 -8.11 11.45
C ARG A 406 10.54 -7.63 12.37
N LYS A 407 11.74 -8.22 12.25
CA LYS A 407 12.92 -7.75 13.00
C LYS A 407 13.36 -6.36 12.51
N LEU A 408 13.43 -6.16 11.20
CA LEU A 408 13.73 -4.88 10.59
C LEU A 408 12.73 -3.80 11.04
N ALA A 409 11.42 -4.08 10.98
CA ALA A 409 10.40 -3.13 11.43
C ALA A 409 10.51 -2.79 12.94
N LYS A 410 10.92 -3.73 13.79
CA LYS A 410 11.24 -3.44 15.19
C LYS A 410 12.44 -2.50 15.31
N ALA A 411 13.49 -2.74 14.53
CA ALA A 411 14.65 -1.87 14.50
C ALA A 411 14.28 -0.46 14.05
N LEU A 412 13.44 -0.30 13.01
CA LEU A 412 12.97 1.01 12.53
C LEU A 412 12.28 1.83 13.64
N TYR A 413 11.54 1.19 14.53
CA TYR A 413 10.92 1.88 15.66
C TYR A 413 11.96 2.52 16.59
N HIS A 414 13.10 1.87 16.81
CA HIS A 414 14.18 2.38 17.64
C HIS A 414 15.07 3.37 16.87
N VAL A 415 15.30 3.12 15.58
CA VAL A 415 16.05 4.03 14.69
C VAL A 415 15.35 5.39 14.58
N ALA A 416 14.03 5.41 14.46
CA ALA A 416 13.26 6.66 14.47
C ALA A 416 13.44 7.47 15.76
N ARG A 417 13.87 6.85 16.85
CA ARG A 417 14.14 7.47 18.17
C ARG A 417 15.62 7.75 18.40
N GLY A 418 16.42 7.74 17.34
CA GLY A 418 17.85 8.08 17.40
C GLY A 418 18.80 6.90 17.64
N ALA A 419 18.31 5.66 17.71
CA ALA A 419 19.20 4.51 17.79
C ALA A 419 19.90 4.26 16.44
N ALA A 420 21.21 4.01 16.45
CA ALA A 420 21.90 3.57 15.24
C ALA A 420 21.40 2.18 14.82
N PHE A 421 21.23 1.98 13.50
CA PHE A 421 20.92 0.66 12.95
C PHE A 421 22.16 -0.23 13.02
N ASP A 422 22.04 -1.34 13.74
CA ASP A 422 23.12 -2.30 13.95
C ASP A 422 22.53 -3.72 13.93
N SER A 423 22.90 -4.49 12.93
CA SER A 423 22.46 -5.87 12.75
C SER A 423 22.89 -6.78 13.90
N SER A 424 24.06 -6.55 14.49
CA SER A 424 24.57 -7.38 15.59
C SER A 424 23.67 -7.35 16.83
N LYS A 425 22.97 -6.23 17.06
CA LYS A 425 22.02 -6.07 18.18
C LYS A 425 20.67 -6.77 17.94
N LEU A 426 20.38 -7.16 16.71
CA LEU A 426 19.11 -7.80 16.36
C LEU A 426 19.15 -9.32 16.45
N PHE A 427 20.35 -9.90 16.50
CA PHE A 427 20.57 -11.34 16.45
C PHE A 427 21.58 -11.80 17.52
N ASP A 428 21.42 -13.00 18.01
CA ASP A 428 22.47 -13.67 18.80
C ASP A 428 23.56 -14.17 17.83
N VAL A 429 24.57 -13.33 17.63
CA VAL A 429 25.67 -13.57 16.67
C VAL A 429 26.45 -14.84 16.99
N ARG A 430 26.55 -15.23 18.27
CA ARG A 430 27.27 -16.43 18.71
C ARG A 430 26.69 -17.72 18.15
N ARG A 431 25.43 -17.67 17.71
CA ARG A 431 24.72 -18.81 17.12
C ARG A 431 24.71 -18.80 15.59
N LEU A 432 25.42 -17.88 14.97
CA LEU A 432 25.45 -17.72 13.51
C LEU A 432 26.77 -18.23 12.96
N GLN A 433 26.70 -18.92 11.83
CA GLN A 433 27.88 -19.25 11.03
C GLN A 433 28.17 -18.05 10.12
N LEU A 434 29.11 -17.22 10.51
CA LEU A 434 29.55 -16.08 9.70
C LEU A 434 30.67 -16.54 8.77
N PRO A 435 30.76 -15.97 7.53
CA PRO A 435 31.91 -16.19 6.66
C PRO A 435 33.19 -15.77 7.39
N GLN A 436 34.26 -16.56 7.26
CA GLN A 436 35.58 -16.16 7.74
C GLN A 436 36.11 -15.04 6.84
N GLY A 437 36.22 -13.83 7.34
CA GLY A 437 36.69 -12.62 6.67
C GLY A 437 36.21 -11.39 7.43
N ASP A 438 36.93 -10.27 7.26
CA ASP A 438 36.62 -9.01 7.93
C ASP A 438 35.14 -8.64 7.80
N LEU A 439 34.44 -8.56 8.92
CA LEU A 439 33.09 -8.01 8.98
C LEU A 439 33.15 -6.58 8.45
N PRO A 440 32.45 -6.24 7.37
CA PRO A 440 32.46 -4.87 6.88
C PRO A 440 31.76 -3.98 7.91
N LEU A 441 32.58 -3.36 8.76
CA LEU A 441 32.16 -2.25 9.59
C LEU A 441 31.73 -1.11 8.66
N HIS A 442 30.44 -0.80 8.69
CA HIS A 442 29.84 0.39 8.08
C HIS A 442 30.30 0.81 6.69
N ARG A 443 29.77 0.19 5.65
CA ARG A 443 29.76 0.82 4.31
C ARG A 443 28.42 1.47 4.00
N ALA A 444 28.13 2.59 4.64
CA ALA A 444 27.08 3.52 4.18
C ALA A 444 27.32 4.04 2.74
N SER A 445 28.57 3.97 2.25
CA SER A 445 28.92 4.39 0.89
C SER A 445 28.64 3.36 -0.20
N ALA A 446 28.50 2.07 0.13
CA ALA A 446 28.15 1.03 -0.85
C ALA A 446 26.67 1.04 -1.27
N MET A 447 25.80 1.71 -0.50
CA MET A 447 24.37 1.86 -0.82
C MET A 447 24.10 2.64 -2.12
N ARG A 448 25.06 3.42 -2.63
CA ARG A 448 24.86 4.23 -3.86
C ARG A 448 25.02 3.46 -5.16
N LYS A 449 25.68 2.28 -5.17
CA LYS A 449 25.96 1.54 -6.41
C LYS A 449 25.03 0.36 -6.70
N SER A 450 24.28 -0.16 -5.74
CA SER A 450 23.45 -1.37 -5.94
C SER A 450 21.95 -1.10 -6.15
N VAL A 451 21.58 0.14 -6.48
CA VAL A 451 20.16 0.51 -6.73
C VAL A 451 19.66 -0.02 -8.09
N VAL A 452 20.56 -0.53 -8.95
CA VAL A 452 20.22 -0.90 -10.34
C VAL A 452 19.90 -2.39 -10.53
N CYS A 453 20.23 -3.28 -9.58
CA CYS A 453 20.20 -4.73 -9.82
C CYS A 453 19.20 -5.55 -9.02
N LEU A 454 18.02 -5.04 -8.65
CA LEU A 454 16.98 -5.87 -8.03
C LEU A 454 15.59 -5.56 -8.61
N GLU A 455 15.48 -5.67 -9.91
CA GLU A 455 14.23 -5.79 -10.62
C GLU A 455 14.20 -7.15 -11.29
N ALA A 456 13.74 -8.16 -10.62
CA ALA A 456 13.08 -9.37 -11.15
C ALA A 456 12.93 -10.44 -10.07
N PRO A 457 11.95 -11.32 -10.19
CA PRO A 457 10.54 -11.18 -10.63
C PRO A 457 9.55 -10.99 -9.50
#